data_61caee6e4c11df03ec78d444a0324e50
#
_entry.id   61caee6e4c11df03ec78d444a0324e50
#
_cell.length_a   1.000
_cell.length_b   1.000
_cell.length_c   1.000
_cell.angle_alpha   90.00
_cell.angle_beta   90.00
_cell.angle_gamma   90.00
#
_symmetry.space_group_name_H-M   'P 1'
#
loop_
_entity.id
_entity.type
_entity.pdbx_description
1 polymer ?
#
loop_
_entity_poly.entity_id
_entity_poly.type
_entity_poly.pdbx_seq_one_letter_code
_entity_poly.pdbx_strand_id
1 'polypeptide(L)'
;MYRNARQAKILEIISKNEIETQEELCNELVKLNFNVTQATVSRDIKDLKLYKVAGSIKKYKYASLETTQEELSPRMLNLFRECVLSINYANNLIVIKTMRGNGQSGGSFVDALQIEDIIGCVAGDDTVLVIVDSNEHTPAVVDKLKEYLL
;
A
#
# COMPACT_ATOMS: atom_id res chain seq x y z
N MET A 1 14.43 -6.44 -8.74
CA MET A 1 15.55 -6.72 -7.84
C MET A 1 15.17 -7.90 -6.96
N TYR A 2 15.88 -8.99 -7.05
CA TYR A 2 15.59 -10.16 -6.21
C TYR A 2 16.07 -9.87 -4.78
N ARG A 3 15.14 -9.66 -3.87
CA ARG A 3 15.43 -9.56 -2.45
C ARG A 3 15.70 -10.97 -1.91
N ASN A 4 16.70 -11.10 -1.05
CA ASN A 4 16.89 -12.37 -0.37
C ASN A 4 15.73 -12.63 0.62
N ALA A 5 15.51 -13.89 1.00
CA ALA A 5 14.42 -14.30 1.90
C ALA A 5 14.41 -13.51 3.23
N ARG A 6 15.59 -13.11 3.72
CA ARG A 6 15.72 -12.32 4.94
C ARG A 6 15.16 -10.91 4.78
N GLN A 7 15.48 -10.22 3.67
CA GLN A 7 14.98 -8.86 3.39
C GLN A 7 13.46 -8.84 3.21
N ALA A 8 12.90 -9.85 2.52
CA ALA A 8 11.46 -10.01 2.42
C ALA A 8 10.81 -10.21 3.81
N LYS A 9 11.46 -10.99 4.68
CA LYS A 9 10.97 -11.20 6.06
C LYS A 9 11.07 -9.93 6.91
N ILE A 10 12.11 -9.11 6.74
CA ILE A 10 12.21 -7.80 7.41
C ILE A 10 11.01 -6.92 7.06
N LEU A 11 10.66 -6.81 5.78
CA LEU A 11 9.50 -6.03 5.34
C LEU A 11 8.19 -6.56 5.93
N GLU A 12 8.02 -7.88 6.00
CA GLU A 12 6.86 -8.50 6.64
C GLU A 12 6.79 -8.18 8.15
N ILE A 13 7.91 -8.27 8.86
CA ILE A 13 7.98 -7.98 10.30
C ILE A 13 7.57 -6.53 10.58
N ILE A 14 8.15 -5.56 9.87
CA ILE A 14 7.88 -4.14 10.10
C ILE A 14 6.48 -3.72 9.64
N SER A 15 5.83 -4.48 8.74
CA SER A 15 4.44 -4.24 8.34
C SER A 15 3.44 -4.69 9.40
N LYS A 16 3.78 -5.73 10.17
CA LYS A 16 2.88 -6.34 11.18
C LYS A 16 3.15 -5.84 12.60
N ASN A 17 4.36 -5.37 12.88
CA ASN A 17 4.80 -4.99 14.22
C ASN A 17 5.51 -3.63 14.19
N GLU A 18 5.32 -2.86 15.25
CA GLU A 18 6.11 -1.65 15.46
C GLU A 18 7.49 -2.01 16.01
N ILE A 19 8.49 -1.95 15.14
CA ILE A 19 9.91 -2.20 15.48
C ILE A 19 10.63 -0.85 15.57
N GLU A 20 11.15 -0.53 16.75
CA GLU A 20 11.78 0.76 17.01
C GLU A 20 13.30 0.72 16.83
N THR A 21 13.94 -0.40 17.14
CA THR A 21 15.40 -0.52 17.15
C THR A 21 15.92 -1.63 16.25
N GLN A 22 17.19 -1.51 15.83
CA GLN A 22 17.89 -2.57 15.08
C GLN A 22 18.00 -3.87 15.89
N GLU A 23 18.17 -3.75 17.21
CA GLU A 23 18.26 -4.89 18.12
C GLU A 23 16.94 -5.66 18.17
N GLU A 24 15.80 -4.97 18.24
CA GLU A 24 14.47 -5.61 18.14
C GLU A 24 14.30 -6.36 16.83
N LEU A 25 14.67 -5.73 15.72
CA LEU A 25 14.58 -6.36 14.41
C LEU A 25 15.47 -7.61 14.31
N CYS A 26 16.67 -7.52 14.85
CA CYS A 26 17.60 -8.66 14.94
C CYS A 26 16.99 -9.80 15.74
N ASN A 27 16.42 -9.52 16.92
CA ASN A 27 15.79 -10.51 17.80
C ASN A 27 14.60 -11.19 17.12
N GLU A 28 13.75 -10.44 16.41
CA GLU A 28 12.62 -11.01 15.67
C GLU A 28 13.09 -11.96 14.54
N LEU A 29 14.17 -11.60 13.83
CA LEU A 29 14.74 -12.46 12.80
C LEU A 29 15.35 -13.75 13.41
N VAL A 30 16.01 -13.65 14.54
CA VAL A 30 16.57 -14.82 15.26
C VAL A 30 15.46 -15.77 15.71
N LYS A 31 14.34 -15.25 16.24
CA LYS A 31 13.16 -16.06 16.59
C LYS A 31 12.60 -16.84 15.39
N LEU A 32 12.77 -16.32 14.20
CA LEU A 32 12.35 -16.95 12.94
C LEU A 32 13.45 -17.82 12.30
N ASN A 33 14.47 -18.20 13.08
CA ASN A 33 15.59 -19.04 12.67
C ASN A 33 16.50 -18.44 11.57
N PHE A 34 16.52 -17.11 11.44
CA PHE A 34 17.53 -16.45 10.62
C PHE A 34 18.81 -16.26 11.43
N ASN A 35 19.93 -16.75 10.91
CA ASN A 35 21.24 -16.50 11.51
C ASN A 35 21.74 -15.12 11.05
N VAL A 36 21.57 -14.11 11.91
CA VAL A 36 21.90 -12.71 11.59
C VAL A 36 22.70 -12.08 12.72
N THR A 37 23.54 -11.12 12.34
CA THR A 37 24.24 -10.21 13.25
C THR A 37 23.65 -8.80 13.13
N GLN A 38 23.92 -7.93 14.11
CA GLN A 38 23.49 -6.52 14.01
C GLN A 38 24.09 -5.83 12.78
N ALA A 39 25.33 -6.15 12.39
CA ALA A 39 25.95 -5.61 11.18
C ALA A 39 25.16 -6.01 9.90
N THR A 40 24.70 -7.24 9.83
CA THR A 40 23.88 -7.74 8.72
C THR A 40 22.54 -7.00 8.66
N VAL A 41 21.86 -6.87 9.79
CA VAL A 41 20.59 -6.15 9.90
C VAL A 41 20.75 -4.67 9.56
N SER A 42 21.83 -4.03 10.01
CA SER A 42 22.15 -2.64 9.69
C SER A 42 22.34 -2.42 8.18
N ARG A 43 22.98 -3.36 7.48
CA ARG A 43 23.11 -3.32 6.02
C ARG A 43 21.76 -3.49 5.34
N ASP A 44 20.97 -4.45 5.77
CA ASP A 44 19.62 -4.66 5.21
C ASP A 44 18.73 -3.43 5.37
N ILE A 45 18.80 -2.75 6.52
CA ILE A 45 18.08 -1.48 6.76
C ILE A 45 18.47 -0.42 5.73
N LYS A 46 19.76 -0.30 5.41
CA LYS A 46 20.27 0.63 4.39
C LYS A 46 19.86 0.22 2.98
N ASP A 47 20.01 -1.06 2.64
CA ASP A 47 19.68 -1.59 1.31
C ASP A 47 18.19 -1.46 1.02
N LEU A 48 17.34 -1.69 2.00
CA LEU A 48 15.88 -1.54 1.93
C LEU A 48 15.42 -0.09 2.10
N LYS A 49 16.35 0.84 2.35
CA LYS A 49 16.06 2.27 2.59
C LYS A 49 14.98 2.47 3.67
N LEU A 50 15.07 1.71 4.75
CA LEU A 50 14.17 1.85 5.89
C LEU A 50 14.44 3.16 6.61
N TYR A 51 13.38 3.81 7.06
CA TYR A 51 13.43 5.05 7.83
C TYR A 51 12.50 4.98 9.04
N LYS A 52 12.71 5.85 10.02
CA LYS A 52 11.88 5.89 11.22
C LYS A 52 10.75 6.90 11.05
N VAL A 53 9.54 6.47 11.40
CA VAL A 53 8.34 7.32 11.48
C VAL A 53 7.76 7.26 12.89
N ALA A 54 6.84 8.15 13.22
CA ALA A 54 6.13 8.09 14.49
C ALA A 54 5.32 6.79 14.57
N GLY A 55 5.43 6.09 15.69
CA GLY A 55 4.65 4.88 15.98
C GLY A 55 3.30 5.20 16.62
N SER A 56 2.39 4.23 16.61
CA SER A 56 1.11 4.31 17.32
C SER A 56 1.20 3.80 18.76
N ILE A 57 2.02 2.77 18.97
CA ILE A 57 2.27 2.13 20.27
C ILE A 57 3.62 2.57 20.81
N LYS A 58 4.65 2.58 19.96
CA LYS A 58 6.00 3.02 20.27
C LYS A 58 6.24 4.44 19.78
N LYS A 59 7.24 5.13 20.33
CA LYS A 59 7.59 6.49 19.93
C LYS A 59 7.96 6.57 18.44
N TYR A 60 8.73 5.61 17.97
CA TYR A 60 9.14 5.47 16.57
C TYR A 60 9.00 4.03 16.09
N LYS A 61 8.86 3.85 14.79
CA LYS A 61 8.90 2.54 14.12
C LYS A 61 9.62 2.64 12.79
N TYR A 62 10.25 1.53 12.36
CA TYR A 62 10.77 1.42 11.00
C TYR A 62 9.63 1.30 9.99
N ALA A 63 9.79 2.02 8.88
CA ALA A 63 8.93 1.94 7.70
C ALA A 63 9.79 1.86 6.44
N SER A 64 9.24 1.32 5.36
CA SER A 64 9.84 1.40 4.04
C SER A 64 8.92 2.15 3.09
N LEU A 65 9.47 2.69 2.02
CA LEU A 65 8.67 3.31 0.96
C LEU A 65 7.68 2.33 0.31
N GLU A 66 7.94 1.02 0.45
CA GLU A 66 7.08 -0.04 -0.06
C GLU A 66 6.06 -0.54 0.98
N THR A 67 6.31 -0.34 2.26
CA THR A 67 5.41 -0.69 3.38
C THR A 67 4.65 0.51 3.93
N THR A 68 4.84 1.70 3.40
CA THR A 68 3.82 2.73 3.44
C THR A 68 2.71 2.30 2.48
N GLN A 69 2.08 1.19 2.76
CA GLN A 69 0.68 1.01 2.47
C GLN A 69 0.03 2.21 3.13
N GLU A 70 -0.38 3.17 2.32
CA GLU A 70 -1.26 4.21 2.82
C GLU A 70 -2.50 3.47 3.33
N GLU A 71 -2.53 3.19 4.63
CA GLU A 71 -3.74 2.70 5.28
C GLU A 71 -4.84 3.68 4.89
N LEU A 72 -5.99 3.16 4.51
CA LEU A 72 -7.16 3.93 4.12
C LEU A 72 -7.47 4.93 5.22
N SER A 73 -6.91 6.12 5.12
CA SER A 73 -7.13 7.15 6.12
C SER A 73 -8.53 7.75 5.92
N PRO A 74 -9.21 8.17 6.99
CA PRO A 74 -10.48 8.90 6.88
C PRO A 74 -10.39 10.09 5.93
N ARG A 75 -9.22 10.74 5.85
CA ARG A 75 -8.96 11.83 4.92
C ARG A 75 -8.99 11.38 3.46
N MET A 76 -8.37 10.27 3.13
CA MET A 76 -8.39 9.71 1.77
C MET A 76 -9.81 9.34 1.34
N LEU A 77 -10.56 8.71 2.24
CA LEU A 77 -11.96 8.35 1.99
C LEU A 77 -12.82 9.59 1.74
N ASN A 78 -12.71 10.60 2.57
CA ASN A 78 -13.46 11.84 2.39
C ASN A 78 -13.11 12.54 1.07
N LEU A 79 -11.82 12.63 0.76
CA LEU A 79 -11.36 13.20 -0.51
C LEU A 79 -11.90 12.43 -1.72
N PHE A 80 -11.89 11.10 -1.65
CA PHE A 80 -12.46 10.25 -2.71
C PHE A 80 -13.96 10.53 -2.90
N ARG A 81 -14.73 10.60 -1.82
CA ARG A 81 -16.16 10.95 -1.86
C ARG A 81 -16.43 12.32 -2.46
N GLU A 82 -15.60 13.30 -2.12
CA GLU A 82 -15.78 14.68 -2.58
C GLU A 82 -15.37 14.86 -4.05
N CYS A 83 -14.33 14.17 -4.51
CA CYS A 83 -13.76 14.43 -5.82
C CYS A 83 -14.28 13.49 -6.94
N VAL A 84 -14.82 12.31 -6.61
CA VAL A 84 -15.31 11.36 -7.62
C VAL A 84 -16.66 11.80 -8.18
N LEU A 85 -16.73 11.92 -9.50
CA LEU A 85 -17.94 12.32 -10.23
C LEU A 85 -18.74 11.14 -10.76
N SER A 86 -18.04 10.10 -11.26
CA SER A 86 -18.68 8.89 -11.77
C SER A 86 -17.73 7.71 -11.81
N ILE A 87 -18.29 6.51 -11.74
CA ILE A 87 -17.58 5.24 -11.93
C ILE A 87 -18.34 4.45 -12.98
N ASN A 88 -17.70 4.17 -14.11
CA ASN A 88 -18.23 3.35 -15.20
C ASN A 88 -17.18 2.31 -15.59
N TYR A 89 -17.60 1.30 -16.35
CA TYR A 89 -16.67 0.28 -16.83
C TYR A 89 -17.03 -0.23 -18.22
N ALA A 90 -16.03 -0.76 -18.90
CA ALA A 90 -16.17 -1.50 -20.15
C ALA A 90 -15.20 -2.69 -20.10
N ASN A 91 -15.72 -3.91 -20.30
CA ASN A 91 -14.93 -5.13 -20.18
C ASN A 91 -14.21 -5.20 -18.80
N ASN A 92 -12.90 -5.30 -18.80
CA ASN A 92 -12.07 -5.33 -17.59
C ASN A 92 -11.46 -3.98 -17.19
N LEU A 93 -11.95 -2.89 -17.76
CA LEU A 93 -11.48 -1.53 -17.50
C LEU A 93 -12.55 -0.73 -16.76
N ILE A 94 -12.16 -0.15 -15.62
CA ILE A 94 -13.01 0.76 -14.86
C ILE A 94 -12.50 2.18 -15.09
N VAL A 95 -13.39 3.10 -15.36
CA VAL A 95 -13.11 4.52 -15.54
C VAL A 95 -13.73 5.30 -14.40
N ILE A 96 -12.89 5.87 -13.55
CA ILE A 96 -13.31 6.77 -12.48
C ILE A 96 -13.06 8.19 -12.94
N LYS A 97 -14.12 8.98 -13.07
CA LYS A 97 -14.01 10.41 -13.35
C LYS A 97 -13.96 11.18 -12.04
N THR A 98 -13.03 12.10 -11.95
CA THR A 98 -12.85 12.99 -10.81
C THR A 98 -12.96 14.46 -11.22
N MET A 99 -13.03 15.34 -10.24
CA MET A 99 -12.79 16.76 -10.49
C MET A 99 -11.35 16.94 -10.98
N ARG A 100 -11.13 17.98 -11.79
CA ARG A 100 -9.80 18.31 -12.33
C ARG A 100 -8.75 18.44 -11.21
N GLY A 101 -7.57 17.90 -11.46
CA GLY A 101 -6.46 17.90 -10.49
C GLY A 101 -6.56 16.80 -9.41
N ASN A 102 -7.63 15.99 -9.40
CA ASN A 102 -7.85 14.97 -8.36
C ASN A 102 -7.67 13.52 -8.85
N GLY A 103 -7.25 13.32 -10.10
CA GLY A 103 -7.02 11.97 -10.61
C GLY A 103 -6.01 11.18 -9.78
N GLN A 104 -4.90 11.79 -9.40
CA GLN A 104 -3.87 11.16 -8.56
C GLN A 104 -4.41 10.72 -7.19
N SER A 105 -5.21 11.57 -6.55
CA SER A 105 -5.86 11.23 -5.27
C SER A 105 -6.82 10.05 -5.41
N GLY A 106 -7.58 10.01 -6.50
CA GLY A 106 -8.45 8.87 -6.82
C GLY A 106 -7.67 7.57 -7.05
N GLY A 107 -6.57 7.64 -7.80
CA GLY A 107 -5.68 6.50 -8.03
C GLY A 107 -5.02 5.99 -6.75
N SER A 108 -4.50 6.87 -5.92
CA SER A 108 -3.92 6.53 -4.61
C SER A 108 -4.95 5.84 -3.70
N PHE A 109 -6.20 6.30 -3.72
CA PHE A 109 -7.28 5.65 -2.98
C PHE A 109 -7.53 4.21 -3.47
N VAL A 110 -7.61 4.00 -4.78
CA VAL A 110 -7.79 2.66 -5.36
C VAL A 110 -6.64 1.73 -4.98
N ASP A 111 -5.40 2.19 -5.06
CA ASP A 111 -4.22 1.41 -4.66
C ASP A 111 -4.23 1.07 -3.17
N ALA A 112 -4.67 1.98 -2.32
CA ALA A 112 -4.78 1.77 -0.87
C ALA A 112 -5.84 0.72 -0.48
N LEU A 113 -6.85 0.48 -1.32
CA LEU A 113 -7.87 -0.55 -1.07
C LEU A 113 -7.34 -1.97 -1.17
N GLN A 114 -6.25 -2.19 -1.91
CA GLN A 114 -5.64 -3.50 -2.11
C GLN A 114 -6.64 -4.60 -2.51
N ILE A 115 -7.52 -4.27 -3.44
CA ILE A 115 -8.48 -5.23 -3.99
C ILE A 115 -7.71 -6.24 -4.84
N GLU A 116 -7.79 -7.52 -4.49
CA GLU A 116 -7.02 -8.60 -5.10
C GLU A 116 -7.26 -8.71 -6.62
N ASP A 117 -8.49 -8.47 -7.06
CA ASP A 117 -8.87 -8.53 -8.48
C ASP A 117 -8.37 -7.34 -9.32
N ILE A 118 -7.79 -6.31 -8.71
CA ILE A 118 -7.20 -5.17 -9.41
C ILE A 118 -5.74 -5.43 -9.71
N ILE A 119 -5.37 -5.45 -10.99
CA ILE A 119 -3.98 -5.57 -11.45
C ILE A 119 -3.21 -4.28 -11.17
N GLY A 120 -3.84 -3.13 -11.37
CA GLY A 120 -3.26 -1.82 -11.15
C GLY A 120 -4.15 -0.70 -11.68
N CYS A 121 -3.71 0.53 -11.50
CA CYS A 121 -4.40 1.69 -12.07
C CYS A 121 -3.42 2.74 -12.60
N VAL A 122 -3.92 3.60 -13.48
CA VAL A 122 -3.22 4.76 -14.02
C VAL A 122 -4.10 5.99 -13.80
N ALA A 123 -3.53 7.02 -13.20
CA ALA A 123 -4.24 8.27 -12.94
C ALA A 123 -3.77 9.39 -13.87
N GLY A 124 -4.73 10.03 -14.52
CA GLY A 124 -4.56 11.28 -15.24
C GLY A 124 -4.94 12.48 -14.37
N ASP A 125 -5.21 13.62 -15.00
CA ASP A 125 -5.62 14.84 -14.28
C ASP A 125 -7.00 14.71 -13.62
N ASP A 126 -7.97 14.15 -14.34
CA ASP A 126 -9.38 14.03 -13.93
C ASP A 126 -9.96 12.62 -14.12
N THR A 127 -9.14 11.65 -14.42
CA THR A 127 -9.57 10.29 -14.77
C THR A 127 -8.60 9.27 -14.22
N VAL A 128 -9.14 8.22 -13.60
CA VAL A 128 -8.39 7.04 -13.19
C VAL A 128 -8.85 5.86 -14.03
N LEU A 129 -7.91 5.18 -14.67
CA LEU A 129 -8.16 3.93 -15.37
C LEU A 129 -7.70 2.78 -14.47
N VAL A 130 -8.63 1.92 -14.06
CA VAL A 130 -8.36 0.74 -13.23
C VAL A 130 -8.45 -0.49 -14.10
N ILE A 131 -7.43 -1.35 -14.01
CA ILE A 131 -7.36 -2.60 -14.77
C ILE A 131 -7.69 -3.75 -13.83
N VAL A 132 -8.77 -4.47 -14.13
CA VAL A 132 -9.23 -5.66 -13.40
C VAL A 132 -8.70 -6.90 -14.10
N ASP A 133 -8.47 -7.98 -13.38
CA ASP A 133 -7.88 -9.22 -13.90
C ASP A 133 -8.79 -9.95 -14.90
N SER A 134 -10.10 -9.74 -14.83
CA SER A 134 -11.09 -10.36 -15.73
C SER A 134 -12.36 -9.54 -15.89
N ASN A 135 -13.09 -9.80 -16.97
CA ASN A 135 -14.40 -9.20 -17.20
C ASN A 135 -15.42 -9.61 -16.15
N GLU A 136 -15.31 -10.85 -15.67
CA GLU A 136 -16.23 -11.44 -14.70
C GLU A 136 -16.14 -10.75 -13.33
N HIS A 137 -14.93 -10.34 -12.90
CA HIS A 137 -14.73 -9.68 -11.62
C HIS A 137 -15.04 -8.17 -11.65
N THR A 138 -15.06 -7.57 -12.83
CA THR A 138 -15.22 -6.12 -12.99
C THR A 138 -16.49 -5.56 -12.33
N PRO A 139 -17.69 -6.14 -12.51
CA PRO A 139 -18.89 -5.62 -11.85
C PRO A 139 -18.78 -5.60 -10.32
N ALA A 140 -18.23 -6.67 -9.72
CA ALA A 140 -18.05 -6.76 -8.27
C ALA A 140 -17.06 -5.71 -7.74
N VAL A 141 -15.97 -5.44 -8.48
CA VAL A 141 -15.01 -4.38 -8.14
C VAL A 141 -15.68 -3.00 -8.24
N VAL A 142 -16.47 -2.75 -9.28
CA VAL A 142 -17.22 -1.49 -9.43
C VAL A 142 -18.18 -1.27 -8.26
N ASP A 143 -18.94 -2.29 -7.88
CA ASP A 143 -19.87 -2.22 -6.75
C ASP A 143 -19.14 -1.90 -5.45
N LYS A 144 -18.01 -2.56 -5.20
CA LYS A 144 -17.16 -2.32 -4.05
C LYS A 144 -16.62 -0.89 -4.02
N LEU A 145 -16.17 -0.35 -5.16
CA LEU A 145 -15.72 1.04 -5.24
C LEU A 145 -16.86 2.03 -4.97
N LYS A 146 -18.07 1.74 -5.47
CA LYS A 146 -19.26 2.58 -5.25
C LYS A 146 -19.72 2.60 -3.80
N GLU A 147 -19.52 1.52 -3.04
CA GLU A 147 -19.83 1.46 -1.60
C GLU A 147 -19.10 2.57 -0.82
N TYR A 148 -17.88 2.91 -1.22
CA TYR A 148 -17.10 3.98 -0.60
C TYR A 148 -17.63 5.39 -0.89
N LEU A 149 -18.50 5.56 -1.87
CA LEU A 149 -19.14 6.84 -2.19
C LEU A 149 -20.40 7.13 -1.34
N LEU A 150 -20.91 6.12 -0.67
CA LEU A 150 -22.06 6.22 0.25
C LEU A 150 -21.58 6.70 1.62
#